data_8077a0d5bf63affccfe55db45cfbedb3
#
_entry.id   8077a0d5bf63affccfe55db45cfbedb3
#
_cell.length_a   1.000
_cell.length_b   1.000
_cell.length_c   1.000
_cell.angle_alpha   90.00
_cell.angle_beta   90.00
_cell.angle_gamma   90.00
#
_symmetry.space_group_name_H-M   'P 1'
#
loop_
_entity.id
_entity.type
_entity.pdbx_description
1 polymer ?
#
loop_
_entity_poly.entity_id
_entity_poly.type
_entity_poly.pdbx_seq_one_letter_code
_entity_poly.pdbx_strand_id
1 'polypeptide(L)'
;MTFSAANSSISPALDLITPAWSCPPNIVAYTTTRMGGASVGDFAGLNVGAHVGDDLMLVKANRSLIPHSEKITWLEQVHSNRVVSLPSADTTADAAYSTSNSHFCAVMTADCVPILLCDESGQEIAAVHAGWKGLESNIVKNAISRFK
;
A
#
# COMPACT_ATOMS: atom_id res chain seq x y z
N MET A 1 11.18 -12.57 5.86
CA MET A 1 10.83 -13.38 4.68
C MET A 1 11.93 -13.18 3.65
N THR A 2 12.77 -14.19 3.43
CA THR A 2 13.86 -14.15 2.43
C THR A 2 13.23 -14.46 1.08
N PHE A 3 13.23 -13.51 0.14
CA PHE A 3 12.84 -13.77 -1.23
C PHE A 3 14.06 -14.19 -2.03
N SER A 4 14.04 -15.44 -2.49
CA SER A 4 14.98 -15.95 -3.50
C SER A 4 14.56 -15.39 -4.87
N ALA A 5 15.49 -14.76 -5.57
CA ALA A 5 15.30 -14.33 -6.95
C ALA A 5 15.11 -15.55 -7.84
N ALA A 6 13.97 -15.67 -8.51
CA ALA A 6 13.76 -16.61 -9.60
C ALA A 6 13.06 -15.90 -10.76
N ASN A 7 13.85 -15.71 -11.81
CA ASN A 7 13.53 -15.56 -13.23
C ASN A 7 12.52 -14.52 -13.72
N SER A 8 13.10 -13.61 -14.45
CA SER A 8 12.55 -12.57 -15.30
C SER A 8 11.66 -13.10 -16.43
N SER A 9 10.39 -12.78 -16.38
CA SER A 9 9.66 -12.34 -17.58
C SER A 9 9.61 -10.81 -17.51
N ILE A 10 10.03 -10.12 -18.56
CA ILE A 10 10.16 -8.67 -18.63
C ILE A 10 8.75 -8.07 -18.68
N SER A 11 8.13 -7.90 -17.54
CA SER A 11 7.17 -6.81 -17.35
C SER A 11 7.98 -5.51 -17.33
N PRO A 12 7.48 -4.39 -17.89
CA PRO A 12 8.17 -3.12 -17.73
C PRO A 12 8.43 -2.93 -16.25
N ALA A 13 9.71 -2.84 -15.90
CA ALA A 13 10.11 -2.79 -14.50
C ALA A 13 9.40 -1.62 -13.84
N LEU A 14 8.60 -1.91 -12.80
CA LEU A 14 7.97 -0.85 -12.02
C LEU A 14 9.07 0.01 -11.39
N ASP A 15 8.88 1.31 -11.44
CA ASP A 15 9.73 2.24 -10.74
C ASP A 15 9.27 2.27 -9.27
N LEU A 16 10.09 1.68 -8.38
CA LEU A 16 9.81 1.52 -6.96
C LEU A 16 10.73 2.42 -6.14
N ILE A 17 10.16 3.23 -5.28
CA ILE A 17 10.88 4.02 -4.29
C ILE A 17 10.96 3.20 -3.01
N THR A 18 12.19 2.84 -2.62
CA THR A 18 12.44 2.14 -1.35
C THR A 18 12.81 3.16 -0.27
N PRO A 19 12.17 3.14 0.90
CA PRO A 19 12.53 4.05 2.00
C PRO A 19 13.97 3.84 2.48
N ALA A 20 14.70 4.94 2.69
CA ALA A 20 16.06 4.93 3.25
C ALA A 20 16.00 4.95 4.79
N TRP A 21 15.46 3.93 5.41
CA TRP A 21 15.36 3.77 6.87
C TRP A 21 16.01 2.47 7.33
N SER A 22 16.39 2.41 8.61
CA SER A 22 16.78 1.15 9.23
C SER A 22 15.54 0.39 9.63
N CYS A 23 15.28 -0.75 9.00
CA CYS A 23 14.18 -1.64 9.36
C CYS A 23 14.68 -3.08 9.51
N PRO A 24 13.97 -3.95 10.22
CA PRO A 24 14.30 -5.37 10.31
C PRO A 24 14.43 -6.02 8.93
N PRO A 25 15.37 -6.97 8.74
CA PRO A 25 15.67 -7.54 7.43
C PRO A 25 14.52 -8.35 6.79
N ASN A 26 13.52 -8.71 7.58
CA ASN A 26 12.30 -9.38 7.14
C ASN A 26 11.20 -8.42 6.69
N ILE A 27 11.42 -7.10 6.78
CA ILE A 27 10.48 -6.07 6.30
C ILE A 27 10.84 -5.66 4.88
N VAL A 28 9.84 -5.64 4.01
CA VAL A 28 9.91 -5.08 2.67
C VAL A 28 8.92 -3.92 2.58
N ALA A 29 9.42 -2.75 2.22
CA ALA A 29 8.62 -1.55 2.07
C ALA A 29 8.99 -0.81 0.80
N TYR A 30 8.00 -0.36 0.04
CA TYR A 30 8.20 0.44 -1.16
C TYR A 30 6.96 1.27 -1.48
N THR A 31 7.15 2.29 -2.29
CA THR A 31 6.10 3.06 -2.94
C THR A 31 6.25 2.93 -4.45
N THR A 32 5.17 2.64 -5.16
CA THR A 32 5.16 2.69 -6.62
C THR A 32 5.11 4.14 -7.08
N THR A 33 5.66 4.41 -8.27
CA THR A 33 5.43 5.68 -8.97
C THR A 33 4.33 5.50 -10.02
N ARG A 34 3.98 6.57 -10.73
CA ARG A 34 3.06 6.46 -11.86
C ARG A 34 3.68 5.78 -13.09
N MET A 35 4.98 5.50 -13.07
CA MET A 35 5.67 4.89 -14.22
C MET A 35 5.31 3.42 -14.36
N GLY A 36 5.19 2.97 -15.61
CA GLY A 36 4.69 1.64 -15.95
C GLY A 36 3.15 1.62 -15.99
N GLY A 37 2.57 0.40 -16.05
CA GLY A 37 1.13 0.23 -16.11
C GLY A 37 0.52 0.45 -17.50
N ALA A 38 -0.79 0.29 -17.56
CA ALA A 38 -1.54 0.23 -18.82
C ALA A 38 -2.60 1.35 -18.97
N SER A 39 -2.84 2.15 -17.93
CA SER A 39 -3.82 3.24 -17.99
C SER A 39 -3.37 4.33 -18.97
N VAL A 40 -4.34 4.99 -19.59
CA VAL A 40 -4.14 5.99 -20.64
C VAL A 40 -4.88 7.31 -20.32
N GLY A 41 -4.66 8.34 -21.12
CA GLY A 41 -5.30 9.65 -20.94
C GLY A 41 -4.92 10.29 -19.62
N ASP A 42 -5.89 10.82 -18.88
CA ASP A 42 -5.66 11.51 -17.60
C ASP A 42 -5.08 10.56 -16.52
N PHE A 43 -5.31 9.25 -16.66
CA PHE A 43 -4.82 8.22 -15.76
C PHE A 43 -3.53 7.55 -16.24
N ALA A 44 -2.89 8.07 -17.30
CA ALA A 44 -1.75 7.42 -17.96
C ALA A 44 -0.69 6.95 -16.97
N GLY A 45 -0.36 5.66 -17.06
CA GLY A 45 0.62 4.96 -16.23
C GLY A 45 0.01 3.96 -15.26
N LEU A 46 0.61 3.81 -14.08
CA LEU A 46 0.28 2.81 -13.07
C LEU A 46 -0.83 3.33 -12.12
N ASN A 47 -2.00 3.66 -12.67
CA ASN A 47 -3.14 3.99 -11.81
C ASN A 47 -3.70 2.71 -11.15
N VAL A 48 -3.76 2.71 -9.83
CA VAL A 48 -4.30 1.61 -8.99
C VAL A 48 -5.60 1.98 -8.27
N GLY A 49 -6.08 3.21 -8.44
CA GLY A 49 -7.31 3.73 -7.85
C GLY A 49 -8.54 3.30 -8.64
N ALA A 50 -9.38 2.44 -8.07
CA ALA A 50 -10.60 1.96 -8.74
C ALA A 50 -11.78 2.95 -8.64
N HIS A 51 -11.65 4.01 -7.83
CA HIS A 51 -12.72 4.97 -7.52
C HIS A 51 -12.58 6.31 -8.25
N VAL A 52 -11.52 6.47 -9.06
CA VAL A 52 -11.19 7.75 -9.69
C VAL A 52 -11.79 7.95 -11.09
N GLY A 53 -12.44 6.91 -11.66
CA GLY A 53 -13.11 6.98 -12.95
C GLY A 53 -12.32 6.41 -14.13
N ASP A 54 -11.21 5.72 -13.88
CA ASP A 54 -10.45 4.97 -14.89
C ASP A 54 -11.16 3.66 -15.26
N ASP A 55 -10.75 3.03 -16.36
CA ASP A 55 -11.19 1.69 -16.75
C ASP A 55 -10.77 0.65 -15.70
N LEU A 56 -11.75 -0.02 -15.11
CA LEU A 56 -11.51 -1.02 -14.06
C LEU A 56 -10.67 -2.22 -14.53
N MET A 57 -10.67 -2.54 -15.82
CA MET A 57 -9.82 -3.61 -16.36
C MET A 57 -8.37 -3.16 -16.38
N LEU A 58 -8.10 -1.90 -16.73
CA LEU A 58 -6.74 -1.33 -16.69
C LEU A 58 -6.26 -1.20 -15.25
N VAL A 59 -7.10 -0.75 -14.32
CA VAL A 59 -6.78 -0.70 -12.89
C VAL A 59 -6.44 -2.09 -12.35
N LYS A 60 -7.22 -3.12 -12.71
CA LYS A 60 -6.92 -4.51 -12.35
C LYS A 60 -5.59 -4.99 -12.90
N ALA A 61 -5.32 -4.71 -14.17
CA ALA A 61 -4.05 -5.04 -14.80
C ALA A 61 -2.88 -4.35 -14.09
N ASN A 62 -3.01 -3.06 -13.78
CA ASN A 62 -2.01 -2.30 -13.03
C ASN A 62 -1.75 -2.88 -11.64
N ARG A 63 -2.82 -3.21 -10.90
CA ARG A 63 -2.69 -3.83 -9.57
C ARG A 63 -1.95 -5.16 -9.64
N SER A 64 -2.17 -5.97 -10.69
CA SER A 64 -1.49 -7.27 -10.85
C SER A 64 0.01 -7.16 -11.16
N LEU A 65 0.50 -5.99 -11.58
CA LEU A 65 1.93 -5.74 -11.78
C LEU A 65 2.67 -5.53 -10.46
N ILE A 66 1.96 -5.16 -9.39
CA ILE A 66 2.58 -4.89 -8.08
C ILE A 66 3.03 -6.22 -7.46
N PRO A 67 4.29 -6.31 -6.98
CA PRO A 67 4.78 -7.51 -6.34
C PRO A 67 3.88 -7.96 -5.20
N HIS A 68 3.48 -9.23 -5.20
CA HIS A 68 2.60 -9.83 -4.20
C HIS A 68 1.22 -9.18 -4.07
N SER A 69 0.69 -8.66 -5.18
CA SER A 69 -0.63 -8.01 -5.21
C SER A 69 -1.77 -8.90 -4.70
N GLU A 70 -1.61 -10.22 -4.80
CA GLU A 70 -2.54 -11.23 -4.28
C GLU A 70 -2.66 -11.22 -2.74
N LYS A 71 -1.68 -10.64 -2.04
CA LYS A 71 -1.68 -10.47 -0.57
C LYS A 71 -2.15 -9.09 -0.12
N ILE A 72 -2.39 -8.18 -1.05
CA ILE A 72 -2.82 -6.82 -0.76
C ILE A 72 -4.33 -6.78 -0.57
N THR A 73 -4.77 -6.28 0.57
CA THR A 73 -6.16 -5.87 0.78
C THR A 73 -6.29 -4.40 0.38
N TRP A 74 -7.00 -4.15 -0.71
CA TRP A 74 -7.23 -2.79 -1.21
C TRP A 74 -8.32 -2.11 -0.38
N LEU A 75 -7.98 -0.98 0.23
CA LEU A 75 -8.89 -0.22 1.06
C LEU A 75 -9.79 0.69 0.21
N GLU A 76 -11.01 0.90 0.69
CA GLU A 76 -11.86 2.01 0.29
C GLU A 76 -11.51 3.21 1.17
N GLN A 77 -10.62 4.07 0.68
CA GLN A 77 -10.11 5.23 1.41
C GLN A 77 -11.08 6.40 1.31
N VAL A 78 -11.49 6.92 2.45
CA VAL A 78 -12.53 7.94 2.58
C VAL A 78 -12.04 9.18 3.36
N HIS A 79 -10.73 9.32 3.52
CA HIS A 79 -10.06 10.38 4.27
C HIS A 79 -10.50 10.43 5.75
N SER A 80 -10.71 9.26 6.33
CA SER A 80 -11.05 9.06 7.74
C SER A 80 -9.81 8.88 8.61
N ASN A 81 -10.02 8.60 9.89
CA ASN A 81 -8.98 8.17 10.84
C ASN A 81 -9.09 6.70 11.22
N ARG A 82 -9.82 5.92 10.41
CA ARG A 82 -10.05 4.51 10.69
C ARG A 82 -8.88 3.66 10.26
N VAL A 83 -8.49 2.73 11.14
CA VAL A 83 -7.47 1.72 10.93
C VAL A 83 -8.11 0.34 10.99
N VAL A 84 -7.94 -0.49 9.98
CA VAL A 84 -8.39 -1.89 9.97
C VAL A 84 -7.22 -2.82 10.27
N SER A 85 -7.48 -3.87 11.05
CA SER A 85 -6.54 -4.97 11.24
C SER A 85 -6.84 -6.06 10.22
N LEU A 86 -5.82 -6.49 9.45
CA LEU A 86 -5.96 -7.51 8.42
C LEU A 86 -5.79 -8.92 8.99
N PRO A 87 -6.56 -9.90 8.47
CA PRO A 87 -7.58 -9.77 7.43
C PRO A 87 -8.86 -9.09 7.93
N SER A 88 -9.54 -8.34 7.06
CA SER A 88 -10.80 -7.69 7.37
C SER A 88 -11.79 -7.84 6.21
N ALA A 89 -13.06 -8.11 6.53
CA ALA A 89 -14.15 -8.08 5.56
C ALA A 89 -14.62 -6.64 5.25
N ASP A 90 -14.46 -5.72 6.21
CA ASP A 90 -14.74 -4.30 6.02
C ASP A 90 -13.42 -3.58 5.70
N THR A 91 -13.33 -3.05 4.49
CA THR A 91 -12.15 -2.38 3.96
C THR A 91 -12.29 -0.86 3.88
N THR A 92 -13.40 -0.28 4.37
CA THR A 92 -13.60 1.17 4.41
C THR A 92 -12.73 1.78 5.51
N ALA A 93 -11.53 2.21 5.17
CA ALA A 93 -10.53 2.75 6.10
C ALA A 93 -9.42 3.49 5.36
N ASP A 94 -8.62 4.23 6.09
CA ASP A 94 -7.47 4.98 5.57
C ASP A 94 -6.13 4.48 6.13
N ALA A 95 -6.15 3.40 6.89
CA ALA A 95 -4.94 2.68 7.29
C ALA A 95 -5.23 1.19 7.47
N ALA A 96 -4.22 0.38 7.15
CA ALA A 96 -4.20 -1.05 7.40
C ALA A 96 -3.07 -1.40 8.38
N TYR A 97 -3.34 -2.35 9.27
CA TYR A 97 -2.39 -2.93 10.20
C TYR A 97 -2.40 -4.46 10.10
N SER A 98 -1.26 -5.10 10.23
CA SER A 98 -1.15 -6.56 10.17
C SER A 98 -0.01 -7.09 11.06
N THR A 99 -0.25 -8.26 11.67
CA THR A 99 0.75 -9.08 12.34
C THR A 99 1.06 -10.35 11.54
N SER A 100 0.51 -10.48 10.35
CA SER A 100 0.60 -11.68 9.52
C SER A 100 1.44 -11.42 8.27
N ASN A 101 2.34 -12.33 7.97
CA ASN A 101 3.10 -12.32 6.72
C ASN A 101 2.29 -12.75 5.47
N SER A 102 1.02 -13.11 5.67
CA SER A 102 0.08 -13.44 4.59
C SER A 102 -0.69 -12.23 4.06
N HIS A 103 -0.62 -11.09 4.73
CA HIS A 103 -1.34 -9.87 4.36
C HIS A 103 -0.40 -8.68 4.30
N PHE A 104 -0.42 -7.96 3.19
CA PHE A 104 0.36 -6.76 2.97
C PHE A 104 -0.52 -5.54 3.20
N CYS A 105 -0.04 -4.61 4.02
CA CYS A 105 -0.67 -3.32 4.22
C CYS A 105 -0.31 -2.41 3.05
N ALA A 106 -1.32 -1.84 2.41
CA ALA A 106 -1.14 -0.90 1.32
C ALA A 106 -2.15 0.25 1.40
N VAL A 107 -1.72 1.42 0.98
CA VAL A 107 -2.58 2.59 0.76
C VAL A 107 -2.28 3.20 -0.60
N MET A 108 -3.25 3.87 -1.16
CA MET A 108 -3.16 4.58 -2.44
C MET A 108 -3.06 6.07 -2.16
N THR A 109 -2.16 6.75 -2.86
CA THR A 109 -2.00 8.19 -2.74
C THR A 109 -1.81 8.84 -4.12
N ALA A 110 -2.25 10.07 -4.25
CA ALA A 110 -1.91 10.95 -5.35
C ALA A 110 -1.09 12.14 -4.82
N ASP A 111 -1.69 12.93 -3.94
CA ASP A 111 -1.11 14.14 -3.32
C ASP A 111 -1.03 14.04 -1.78
N CYS A 112 -1.71 13.05 -1.17
CA CYS A 112 -1.61 12.77 0.25
C CYS A 112 -0.32 12.03 0.61
N VAL A 113 0.09 12.10 1.88
CA VAL A 113 1.32 11.47 2.36
C VAL A 113 1.07 10.00 2.70
N PRO A 114 1.79 9.04 2.08
CA PRO A 114 1.81 7.65 2.55
C PRO A 114 2.80 7.52 3.72
N ILE A 115 2.40 6.84 4.80
CA ILE A 115 3.27 6.54 5.92
C ILE A 115 3.32 5.02 6.09
N LEU A 116 4.53 4.46 6.13
CA LEU A 116 4.77 3.04 6.38
C LEU A 116 5.38 2.88 7.77
N LEU A 117 4.87 1.96 8.54
CA LEU A 117 5.29 1.69 9.91
C LEU A 117 5.61 0.19 10.07
N CYS A 118 6.63 -0.11 10.87
CA CYS A 118 6.88 -1.45 11.39
C CYS A 118 7.39 -1.35 12.83
N ASP A 119 7.24 -2.44 13.60
CA ASP A 119 7.88 -2.57 14.90
C ASP A 119 9.36 -2.98 14.76
N GLU A 120 10.12 -2.89 15.85
CA GLU A 120 11.55 -3.21 15.88
C GLU A 120 11.85 -4.69 15.60
N SER A 121 10.90 -5.57 15.89
CA SER A 121 11.04 -7.01 15.63
C SER A 121 10.65 -7.42 14.20
N GLY A 122 9.98 -6.53 13.45
CA GLY A 122 9.47 -6.79 12.11
C GLY A 122 8.30 -7.78 12.09
N GLN A 123 7.51 -7.82 13.17
CA GLN A 123 6.32 -8.68 13.25
C GLN A 123 5.02 -7.90 13.04
N GLU A 124 5.06 -6.61 13.23
CA GLU A 124 3.90 -5.73 13.09
C GLU A 124 4.17 -4.68 12.01
N ILE A 125 3.21 -4.49 11.11
CA ILE A 125 3.31 -3.52 10.02
C ILE A 125 2.03 -2.71 9.89
N ALA A 126 2.16 -1.48 9.41
CA ALA A 126 1.02 -0.70 8.99
C ALA A 126 1.35 0.19 7.77
N ALA A 127 0.31 0.49 7.00
CA ALA A 127 0.34 1.52 5.96
C ALA A 127 -0.80 2.51 6.22
N VAL A 128 -0.50 3.81 6.14
CA VAL A 128 -1.41 4.89 6.52
C VAL A 128 -1.52 5.90 5.38
N HIS A 129 -2.74 6.16 4.96
CA HIS A 129 -3.10 7.27 4.08
C HIS A 129 -3.28 8.53 4.92
N ALA A 130 -2.23 9.36 4.99
CA ALA A 130 -2.21 10.56 5.81
C ALA A 130 -2.57 11.80 4.98
N GLY A 131 -3.82 11.88 4.54
CA GLY A 131 -4.41 13.11 4.02
C GLY A 131 -4.66 14.11 5.16
N TRP A 132 -4.84 15.39 4.85
CA TRP A 132 -4.96 16.45 5.86
C TRP A 132 -6.10 16.19 6.88
N LYS A 133 -7.26 15.67 6.44
CA LYS A 133 -8.38 15.30 7.32
C LYS A 133 -8.00 14.16 8.27
N GLY A 134 -7.31 13.13 7.74
CA GLY A 134 -6.82 12.01 8.53
C GLY A 134 -5.80 12.47 9.57
N LEU A 135 -4.88 13.36 9.21
CA LEU A 135 -3.89 13.94 10.13
C LEU A 135 -4.58 14.75 11.24
N GLU A 136 -5.51 15.62 10.91
CA GLU A 136 -6.30 16.42 11.87
C GLU A 136 -7.06 15.50 12.85
N SER A 137 -7.61 14.38 12.36
CA SER A 137 -8.36 13.41 13.16
C SER A 137 -7.50 12.30 13.76
N ASN A 138 -6.16 12.46 13.77
CA ASN A 138 -5.19 11.57 14.44
C ASN A 138 -5.03 10.16 13.81
N ILE A 139 -5.11 10.01 12.49
CA ILE A 139 -4.95 8.71 11.82
C ILE A 139 -3.62 8.02 12.19
N VAL A 140 -2.52 8.78 12.27
CA VAL A 140 -1.19 8.25 12.60
C VAL A 140 -1.16 7.73 14.03
N LYS A 141 -1.70 8.49 14.99
CA LYS A 141 -1.81 8.05 16.40
C LYS A 141 -2.65 6.77 16.50
N ASN A 142 -3.76 6.71 15.75
CA ASN A 142 -4.63 5.54 15.73
C ASN A 142 -3.90 4.30 15.15
N ALA A 143 -3.07 4.49 14.12
CA ALA A 143 -2.27 3.41 13.56
C ALA A 143 -1.21 2.92 14.55
N ILE A 144 -0.44 3.83 15.16
CA ILE A 144 0.60 3.50 16.16
C ILE A 144 -0.02 2.78 17.37
N SER A 145 -1.22 3.15 17.81
CA SER A 145 -1.88 2.49 18.93
C SER A 145 -2.26 1.03 18.70
N ARG A 146 -2.13 0.50 17.49
CA ARG A 146 -2.31 -0.92 17.17
C ARG A 146 -1.10 -1.77 17.51
N PHE A 147 0.08 -1.16 17.49
CA PHE A 147 1.33 -1.84 17.82
C PHE A 147 1.41 -2.14 19.33
N LYS A 148 2.01 -3.28 19.69
CA LYS A 148 2.12 -3.78 21.06
C LYS A 148 3.50 -3.58 21.67
#